data_027f809862eb68ee7e2f4484550049b0
#
_entry.id   027f809862eb68ee7e2f4484550049b0
#
_cell.length_a   1.000
_cell.length_b   1.000
_cell.length_c   1.000
_cell.angle_alpha   90.00
_cell.angle_beta   90.00
_cell.angle_gamma   90.00
#
_symmetry.space_group_name_H-M   'P 1'
#
loop_
_entity.id
_entity.type
_entity.pdbx_description
1 polymer ?
#
loop_
_entity_poly.entity_id
_entity_poly.type
_entity_poly.pdbx_seq_one_letter_code
_entity_poly.pdbx_strand_id
1 'polypeptide(L)'
;VVRQELVTRQLDEQIAGRFPVGQRLRVLDVGMGQGTQALRLLRAGHRVTGLERDARMLSAAHEALAAEPEGVRERMRIIEGDGRDTGVHFLPGSFDVVLCHGVLMYVEEPDPLVAGLARMLAPGGLLSLLVRNGDALAMRPGLSGDWRSALAAFDTTAYSPEFSTPLEQGGPPPRLGLEMRADRLEALTATLAGIGAPLYAWYGVRVFTDTVPDGTPPPAAEDELSALLAAEERAGRTDPYRRVAALLHLCGVRG
;
A
#
# COMPACT_ATOMS: atom_id res chain seq x y z
N VAL A 1 3.26 10.62 -6.94
CA VAL A 1 4.64 10.30 -7.37
C VAL A 1 5.45 9.79 -6.17
N VAL A 2 5.73 10.60 -5.13
CA VAL A 2 6.62 10.24 -4.00
C VAL A 2 6.20 8.95 -3.31
N ARG A 3 4.94 8.81 -2.89
CA ARG A 3 4.42 7.59 -2.25
C ARG A 3 4.68 6.33 -3.08
N GLN A 4 4.32 6.40 -4.35
CA GLN A 4 4.45 5.24 -5.23
C GLN A 4 5.92 4.84 -5.42
N GLU A 5 6.79 5.83 -5.61
CA GLU A 5 8.23 5.58 -5.79
C GLU A 5 8.86 4.96 -4.54
N LEU A 6 8.53 5.46 -3.34
CA LEU A 6 9.03 4.92 -2.08
C LEU A 6 8.58 3.48 -1.85
N VAL A 7 7.26 3.24 -1.97
CA VAL A 7 6.70 1.88 -1.80
C VAL A 7 7.31 0.91 -2.80
N THR A 8 7.51 1.36 -4.00
CA THR A 8 8.18 0.65 -5.07
C THR A 8 9.59 0.19 -4.66
N ARG A 9 10.46 1.12 -4.22
CA ARG A 9 11.86 0.81 -3.81
C ARG A 9 11.88 -0.15 -2.62
N GLN A 10 10.99 0.06 -1.65
CA GLN A 10 10.86 -0.78 -0.48
C GLN A 10 10.40 -2.20 -0.85
N LEU A 11 9.43 -2.32 -1.76
CA LEU A 11 8.95 -3.62 -2.25
C LEU A 11 10.02 -4.37 -3.03
N ASP A 12 10.74 -3.68 -3.91
CA ASP A 12 11.84 -4.28 -4.68
C ASP A 12 12.95 -4.80 -3.78
N GLU A 13 13.31 -4.03 -2.75
CA GLU A 13 14.29 -4.47 -1.75
C GLU A 13 13.83 -5.76 -1.06
N GLN A 14 12.56 -5.83 -0.65
CA GLN A 14 12.02 -7.01 0.03
C GLN A 14 11.95 -8.22 -0.92
N ILE A 15 11.58 -8.00 -2.18
CA ILE A 15 11.58 -9.06 -3.20
C ILE A 15 13.01 -9.54 -3.47
N ALA A 16 13.95 -8.62 -3.70
CA ALA A 16 15.35 -8.96 -3.99
C ALA A 16 16.05 -9.68 -2.82
N GLY A 17 15.72 -9.30 -1.59
CA GLY A 17 16.28 -9.94 -0.38
C GLY A 17 15.71 -11.34 -0.09
N ARG A 18 14.59 -11.72 -0.73
CA ARG A 18 13.85 -12.94 -0.40
C ARG A 18 13.82 -13.98 -1.50
N PHE A 19 13.73 -13.54 -2.73
CA PHE A 19 13.58 -14.44 -3.87
C PHE A 19 14.84 -14.45 -4.74
N PRO A 20 15.20 -15.60 -5.33
CA PRO A 20 16.33 -15.68 -6.25
C PRO A 20 16.19 -14.72 -7.43
N VAL A 21 17.30 -14.12 -7.84
CA VAL A 21 17.36 -13.26 -9.02
C VAL A 21 16.87 -14.01 -10.26
N GLY A 22 15.99 -13.37 -11.02
CA GLY A 22 15.40 -13.96 -12.24
C GLY A 22 14.22 -14.90 -11.98
N GLN A 23 13.85 -15.17 -10.74
CA GLN A 23 12.64 -15.93 -10.44
C GLN A 23 11.40 -15.15 -10.87
N ARG A 24 10.56 -15.79 -11.68
CA ARG A 24 9.24 -15.26 -12.05
C ARG A 24 8.25 -15.53 -10.93
N LEU A 25 7.87 -14.49 -10.19
CA LEU A 25 6.95 -14.57 -9.05
C LEU A 25 5.48 -14.54 -9.51
N ARG A 26 4.63 -15.20 -8.73
CA ARG A 26 3.17 -15.12 -8.81
C ARG A 26 2.73 -14.06 -7.79
N VAL A 27 2.20 -12.96 -8.27
CA VAL A 27 1.79 -11.82 -7.45
C VAL A 27 0.28 -11.67 -7.46
N LEU A 28 -0.32 -11.45 -6.30
CA LEU A 28 -1.71 -11.01 -6.14
C LEU A 28 -1.69 -9.55 -5.66
N ASP A 29 -2.38 -8.67 -6.38
CA ASP A 29 -2.56 -7.26 -6.00
C ASP A 29 -4.04 -7.01 -5.69
N VAL A 30 -4.37 -6.90 -4.39
CA VAL A 30 -5.74 -6.75 -3.90
C VAL A 30 -6.07 -5.28 -3.70
N GLY A 31 -7.13 -4.84 -4.37
CA GLY A 31 -7.45 -3.42 -4.50
C GLY A 31 -6.40 -2.71 -5.35
N MET A 32 -6.06 -3.31 -6.50
CA MET A 32 -4.98 -2.83 -7.36
C MET A 32 -5.20 -1.41 -7.92
N GLY A 33 -6.41 -0.86 -7.79
CA GLY A 33 -6.78 0.41 -8.38
C GLY A 33 -6.58 0.40 -9.89
N GLN A 34 -5.93 1.44 -10.43
CA GLN A 34 -5.57 1.51 -11.85
C GLN A 34 -4.35 0.67 -12.24
N GLY A 35 -3.83 -0.18 -11.34
CA GLY A 35 -2.78 -1.15 -11.65
C GLY A 35 -1.35 -0.63 -11.63
N THR A 36 -1.05 0.49 -10.99
CA THR A 36 0.30 1.10 -11.02
C THR A 36 1.40 0.14 -10.54
N GLN A 37 1.22 -0.54 -9.39
CA GLN A 37 2.19 -1.51 -8.89
C GLN A 37 2.16 -2.81 -9.71
N ALA A 38 0.96 -3.25 -10.11
CA ALA A 38 0.78 -4.42 -10.95
C ALA A 38 1.56 -4.31 -12.27
N LEU A 39 1.39 -3.20 -13.01
CA LEU A 39 2.10 -2.96 -14.28
C LEU A 39 3.62 -2.95 -14.11
N ARG A 40 4.09 -2.37 -13.02
CA ARG A 40 5.52 -2.34 -12.74
C ARG A 40 6.10 -3.74 -12.51
N LEU A 41 5.42 -4.56 -11.70
CA LEU A 41 5.82 -5.95 -11.47
C LEU A 41 5.73 -6.81 -12.74
N LEU A 42 4.75 -6.54 -13.60
CA LEU A 42 4.67 -7.16 -14.93
C LEU A 42 5.89 -6.82 -15.80
N ARG A 43 6.29 -5.53 -15.85
CA ARG A 43 7.48 -5.06 -16.58
C ARG A 43 8.76 -5.69 -16.02
N ALA A 44 8.81 -5.96 -14.71
CA ALA A 44 9.90 -6.70 -14.06
C ALA A 44 9.89 -8.21 -14.38
N GLY A 45 8.89 -8.71 -15.14
CA GLY A 45 8.84 -10.09 -15.61
C GLY A 45 7.96 -11.02 -14.78
N HIS A 46 7.31 -10.54 -13.73
CA HIS A 46 6.44 -11.35 -12.88
C HIS A 46 5.07 -11.63 -13.53
N ARG A 47 4.34 -12.57 -12.97
CA ARG A 47 2.92 -12.82 -13.28
C ARG A 47 2.07 -12.15 -12.21
N VAL A 48 1.13 -11.31 -12.61
CA VAL A 48 0.30 -10.56 -11.67
C VAL A 48 -1.17 -10.88 -11.89
N THR A 49 -1.87 -11.15 -10.80
CA THR A 49 -3.33 -11.18 -10.74
C THR A 49 -3.79 -9.97 -9.93
N GLY A 50 -4.55 -9.09 -10.52
CA GLY A 50 -5.16 -7.94 -9.86
C GLY A 50 -6.61 -8.22 -9.52
N LEU A 51 -7.01 -7.89 -8.30
CA LEU A 51 -8.39 -7.94 -7.83
C LEU A 51 -8.85 -6.52 -7.50
N GLU A 52 -9.92 -6.05 -8.15
CA GLU A 52 -10.46 -4.70 -7.96
C GLU A 52 -11.98 -4.74 -8.09
N ARG A 53 -12.68 -3.94 -7.27
CA ARG A 53 -14.15 -3.87 -7.27
C ARG A 53 -14.73 -2.61 -7.92
N ASP A 54 -13.95 -1.54 -8.00
CA ASP A 54 -14.41 -0.28 -8.59
C ASP A 54 -14.29 -0.33 -10.11
N ALA A 55 -15.42 -0.22 -10.79
CA ALA A 55 -15.48 -0.32 -12.25
C ALA A 55 -14.66 0.75 -12.99
N ARG A 56 -14.51 1.95 -12.40
CA ARG A 56 -13.69 3.02 -13.00
C ARG A 56 -12.20 2.69 -12.90
N MET A 57 -11.79 2.12 -11.77
CA MET A 57 -10.42 1.66 -11.58
C MET A 57 -10.10 0.51 -12.51
N LEU A 58 -11.03 -0.45 -12.67
CA LEU A 58 -10.91 -1.54 -13.63
C LEU A 58 -10.77 -1.01 -15.07
N SER A 59 -11.59 -0.04 -15.47
CA SER A 59 -11.46 0.59 -16.80
C SER A 59 -10.08 1.21 -17.00
N ALA A 60 -9.61 2.02 -16.04
CA ALA A 60 -8.29 2.64 -16.09
C ALA A 60 -7.15 1.61 -16.12
N ALA A 61 -7.27 0.51 -15.36
CA ALA A 61 -6.30 -0.57 -15.37
C ALA A 61 -6.27 -1.30 -16.73
N HIS A 62 -7.42 -1.55 -17.33
CA HIS A 62 -7.51 -2.14 -18.67
C HIS A 62 -6.91 -1.23 -19.75
N GLU A 63 -7.18 0.07 -19.70
CA GLU A 63 -6.59 1.05 -20.62
C GLU A 63 -5.06 1.10 -20.47
N ALA A 64 -4.57 1.17 -19.24
CA ALA A 64 -3.13 1.17 -18.97
C ALA A 64 -2.46 -0.14 -19.43
N LEU A 65 -3.11 -1.28 -19.20
CA LEU A 65 -2.61 -2.58 -19.67
C LEU A 65 -2.62 -2.69 -21.20
N ALA A 66 -3.63 -2.14 -21.87
CA ALA A 66 -3.74 -2.18 -23.34
C ALA A 66 -2.57 -1.44 -24.02
N ALA A 67 -1.98 -0.46 -23.36
CA ALA A 67 -0.80 0.27 -23.84
C ALA A 67 0.53 -0.53 -23.72
N GLU A 68 0.52 -1.65 -23.00
CA GLU A 68 1.72 -2.47 -22.81
C GLU A 68 1.96 -3.44 -23.98
N PRO A 69 3.22 -3.85 -24.20
CA PRO A 69 3.56 -4.91 -25.16
C PRO A 69 2.82 -6.22 -24.87
N GLU A 70 2.53 -7.00 -25.91
CA GLU A 70 1.79 -8.27 -25.80
C GLU A 70 2.38 -9.22 -24.75
N GLY A 71 3.68 -9.45 -24.75
CA GLY A 71 4.35 -10.32 -23.77
C GLY A 71 4.28 -9.80 -22.31
N VAL A 72 3.95 -8.51 -22.09
CA VAL A 72 3.64 -7.96 -20.76
C VAL A 72 2.18 -8.26 -20.41
N ARG A 73 1.26 -7.99 -21.35
CA ARG A 73 -0.18 -8.18 -21.16
C ARG A 73 -0.55 -9.61 -20.84
N GLU A 74 0.08 -10.60 -21.49
CA GLU A 74 -0.17 -12.03 -21.27
C GLU A 74 0.13 -12.52 -19.85
N ARG A 75 0.90 -11.75 -19.08
CA ARG A 75 1.23 -12.06 -17.69
C ARG A 75 0.28 -11.46 -16.68
N MET A 76 -0.70 -10.66 -17.13
CA MET A 76 -1.72 -10.03 -16.30
C MET A 76 -3.03 -10.80 -16.34
N ARG A 77 -3.63 -10.98 -15.19
CA ARG A 77 -5.03 -11.38 -15.03
C ARG A 77 -5.73 -10.36 -14.15
N ILE A 78 -6.78 -9.73 -14.67
CA ILE A 78 -7.63 -8.80 -13.91
C ILE A 78 -8.94 -9.51 -13.57
N ILE A 79 -9.34 -9.41 -12.30
CA ILE A 79 -10.59 -9.98 -11.78
C ILE A 79 -11.37 -8.86 -11.09
N GLU A 80 -12.62 -8.70 -11.47
CA GLU A 80 -13.57 -7.89 -10.72
C GLU A 80 -14.00 -8.64 -9.46
N GLY A 81 -13.79 -8.06 -8.28
CA GLY A 81 -14.15 -8.70 -7.03
C GLY A 81 -13.71 -7.93 -5.79
N ASP A 82 -14.21 -8.35 -4.65
CA ASP A 82 -13.86 -7.80 -3.34
C ASP A 82 -12.68 -8.57 -2.74
N GLY A 83 -11.73 -7.84 -2.14
CA GLY A 83 -10.57 -8.44 -1.49
C GLY A 83 -10.92 -9.40 -0.34
N ARG A 84 -12.10 -9.26 0.25
CA ARG A 84 -12.62 -10.16 1.29
C ARG A 84 -12.95 -11.56 0.76
N ASP A 85 -13.16 -11.68 -0.54
CA ASP A 85 -13.57 -12.92 -1.21
C ASP A 85 -12.41 -13.65 -1.90
N THR A 86 -11.15 -13.36 -1.53
CA THR A 86 -9.97 -14.00 -2.14
C THR A 86 -10.02 -15.53 -2.12
N GLY A 87 -10.58 -16.11 -1.06
CA GLY A 87 -10.77 -17.56 -0.94
C GLY A 87 -11.79 -18.17 -1.91
N VAL A 88 -12.66 -17.34 -2.54
CA VAL A 88 -13.57 -17.79 -3.61
C VAL A 88 -12.83 -17.92 -4.95
N HIS A 89 -11.85 -17.06 -5.18
CA HIS A 89 -11.15 -16.96 -6.45
C HIS A 89 -9.86 -17.80 -6.51
N PHE A 90 -9.23 -18.07 -5.36
CA PHE A 90 -7.89 -18.65 -5.30
C PHE A 90 -7.75 -19.74 -4.25
N LEU A 91 -6.89 -20.72 -4.54
CA LEU A 91 -6.49 -21.72 -3.57
C LEU A 91 -5.42 -21.15 -2.61
N PRO A 92 -5.40 -21.61 -1.35
CA PRO A 92 -4.33 -21.27 -0.42
C PRO A 92 -2.93 -21.60 -1.01
N GLY A 93 -1.95 -20.72 -0.76
CA GLY A 93 -0.58 -20.93 -1.21
C GLY A 93 -0.34 -20.67 -2.69
N SER A 94 -1.28 -20.01 -3.40
CA SER A 94 -1.18 -19.77 -4.84
C SER A 94 -0.19 -18.68 -5.24
N PHE A 95 0.23 -17.81 -4.31
CA PHE A 95 1.02 -16.64 -4.62
C PHE A 95 2.30 -16.58 -3.79
N ASP A 96 3.34 -16.04 -4.41
CA ASP A 96 4.65 -15.79 -3.77
C ASP A 96 4.66 -14.42 -3.09
N VAL A 97 3.92 -13.46 -3.65
CA VAL A 97 3.76 -12.10 -3.11
C VAL A 97 2.28 -11.71 -3.13
N VAL A 98 1.80 -11.12 -2.05
CA VAL A 98 0.44 -10.54 -1.96
C VAL A 98 0.56 -9.08 -1.54
N LEU A 99 -0.01 -8.19 -2.35
CA LEU A 99 -0.08 -6.76 -2.09
C LEU A 99 -1.50 -6.38 -1.64
N CYS A 100 -1.60 -5.47 -0.67
CA CYS A 100 -2.85 -4.84 -0.27
C CYS A 100 -2.53 -3.40 0.15
N HIS A 101 -2.55 -2.49 -0.81
CA HIS A 101 -2.10 -1.13 -0.65
C HIS A 101 -3.26 -0.13 -0.64
N GLY A 102 -3.49 0.52 0.52
CA GLY A 102 -4.53 1.53 0.67
C GLY A 102 -5.96 0.98 0.67
N VAL A 103 -6.16 -0.27 1.06
CA VAL A 103 -7.47 -0.94 1.10
C VAL A 103 -8.02 -1.02 2.52
N LEU A 104 -7.18 -1.31 3.52
CA LEU A 104 -7.61 -1.57 4.90
C LEU A 104 -8.40 -0.41 5.50
N MET A 105 -8.12 0.81 5.08
CA MET A 105 -8.82 2.01 5.55
C MET A 105 -10.32 2.02 5.24
N TYR A 106 -10.78 1.21 4.29
CA TYR A 106 -12.19 1.07 3.89
C TYR A 106 -12.86 -0.14 4.53
N VAL A 107 -12.15 -0.90 5.38
CA VAL A 107 -12.63 -2.13 5.98
C VAL A 107 -12.80 -1.91 7.47
N GLU A 108 -14.01 -2.14 7.98
CA GLU A 108 -14.31 -1.95 9.40
C GLU A 108 -13.54 -2.94 10.27
N GLU A 109 -13.51 -4.21 9.90
CA GLU A 109 -12.76 -5.27 10.56
C GLU A 109 -11.68 -5.82 9.62
N PRO A 110 -10.40 -5.40 9.74
CA PRO A 110 -9.34 -5.78 8.82
C PRO A 110 -8.79 -7.17 9.04
N ASP A 111 -8.87 -7.70 10.27
CA ASP A 111 -8.22 -8.97 10.64
C ASP A 111 -8.66 -10.15 9.76
N PRO A 112 -9.97 -10.34 9.44
CA PRO A 112 -10.39 -11.39 8.52
C PRO A 112 -9.83 -11.21 7.11
N LEU A 113 -9.75 -9.96 6.61
CA LEU A 113 -9.15 -9.68 5.31
C LEU A 113 -7.66 -10.03 5.31
N VAL A 114 -6.91 -9.53 6.30
CA VAL A 114 -5.45 -9.77 6.41
C VAL A 114 -5.15 -11.27 6.56
N ALA A 115 -5.97 -11.99 7.34
CA ALA A 115 -5.87 -13.45 7.46
C ALA A 115 -6.14 -14.16 6.12
N GLY A 116 -7.14 -13.71 5.37
CA GLY A 116 -7.43 -14.21 4.01
C GLY A 116 -6.25 -14.00 3.07
N LEU A 117 -5.65 -12.82 3.07
CA LEU A 117 -4.47 -12.49 2.27
C LEU A 117 -3.26 -13.38 2.63
N ALA A 118 -2.97 -13.56 3.91
CA ALA A 118 -1.88 -14.42 4.37
C ALA A 118 -2.08 -15.88 3.93
N ARG A 119 -3.31 -16.38 3.89
CA ARG A 119 -3.61 -17.73 3.38
C ARG A 119 -3.31 -17.90 1.90
N MET A 120 -3.37 -16.83 1.11
CA MET A 120 -3.05 -16.89 -0.33
C MET A 120 -1.55 -17.05 -0.59
N LEU A 121 -0.70 -16.73 0.37
CA LEU A 121 0.74 -16.86 0.24
C LEU A 121 1.21 -18.32 0.29
N ALA A 122 2.18 -18.65 -0.54
CA ALA A 122 3.00 -19.84 -0.38
C ALA A 122 3.88 -19.73 0.90
N PRO A 123 4.37 -20.86 1.46
CA PRO A 123 5.37 -20.79 2.53
C PRO A 123 6.58 -19.93 2.13
N GLY A 124 7.04 -19.06 3.02
CA GLY A 124 8.08 -18.07 2.73
C GLY A 124 7.64 -16.88 1.88
N GLY A 125 6.37 -16.82 1.49
CA GLY A 125 5.81 -15.73 0.68
C GLY A 125 5.72 -14.41 1.42
N LEU A 126 5.72 -13.31 0.66
CA LEU A 126 5.76 -11.93 1.14
C LEU A 126 4.36 -11.30 1.12
N LEU A 127 3.87 -10.84 2.27
CA LEU A 127 2.71 -9.96 2.39
C LEU A 127 3.17 -8.51 2.47
N SER A 128 2.66 -7.65 1.60
CA SER A 128 2.96 -6.21 1.59
C SER A 128 1.68 -5.42 1.83
N LEU A 129 1.62 -4.70 2.95
CA LEU A 129 0.49 -3.87 3.34
C LEU A 129 0.90 -2.40 3.35
N LEU A 130 0.11 -1.52 2.75
CA LEU A 130 0.27 -0.08 2.89
C LEU A 130 -0.98 0.49 3.54
N VAL A 131 -0.83 1.11 4.72
CA VAL A 131 -1.94 1.59 5.55
C VAL A 131 -1.73 3.01 6.01
N ARG A 132 -2.80 3.72 6.36
CA ARG A 132 -2.71 5.00 7.07
C ARG A 132 -2.19 4.75 8.49
N ASN A 133 -1.22 5.55 8.91
CA ASN A 133 -0.60 5.45 10.22
C ASN A 133 -1.50 6.07 11.31
N GLY A 134 -2.09 5.22 12.15
CA GLY A 134 -2.95 5.63 13.25
C GLY A 134 -2.20 6.29 14.40
N ASP A 135 -0.90 6.01 14.53
CA ASP A 135 -0.05 6.61 15.58
C ASP A 135 0.40 8.04 15.23
N ALA A 136 0.22 8.48 13.98
CA ALA A 136 0.67 9.78 13.49
C ALA A 136 -0.48 10.69 13.00
N LEU A 137 -1.74 10.39 13.31
CA LEU A 137 -2.89 11.16 12.84
C LEU A 137 -2.85 12.63 13.28
N ALA A 138 -2.28 12.92 14.44
CA ALA A 138 -2.14 14.27 14.97
C ALA A 138 -1.09 15.14 14.22
N MET A 139 -0.17 14.50 13.47
CA MET A 139 0.95 15.21 12.85
C MET A 139 0.49 16.23 11.82
N ARG A 140 -0.35 15.83 10.88
CA ARG A 140 -0.79 16.72 9.80
C ARG A 140 -1.60 17.93 10.31
N PRO A 141 -2.68 17.75 11.08
CA PRO A 141 -3.42 18.89 11.63
C PRO A 141 -2.55 19.77 12.55
N GLY A 142 -1.69 19.17 13.38
CA GLY A 142 -0.79 19.93 14.24
C GLY A 142 0.20 20.80 13.47
N LEU A 143 0.84 20.26 12.43
CA LEU A 143 1.76 21.00 11.57
C LEU A 143 1.04 22.07 10.72
N SER A 144 -0.26 21.91 10.47
CA SER A 144 -1.10 22.90 9.78
C SER A 144 -1.71 23.95 10.71
N GLY A 145 -1.48 23.88 12.03
CA GLY A 145 -2.01 24.81 13.02
C GLY A 145 -3.46 24.54 13.45
N ASP A 146 -4.04 23.41 13.05
CA ASP A 146 -5.35 22.96 13.54
C ASP A 146 -5.20 22.16 14.84
N TRP A 147 -5.08 22.90 15.94
CA TRP A 147 -4.82 22.32 17.26
C TRP A 147 -5.97 21.48 17.80
N ARG A 148 -7.22 21.79 17.40
CA ARG A 148 -8.40 21.01 17.84
C ARG A 148 -8.44 19.64 17.21
N SER A 149 -8.25 19.57 15.90
CA SER A 149 -8.17 18.31 15.19
C SER A 149 -6.94 17.50 15.61
N ALA A 150 -5.81 18.18 15.87
CA ALA A 150 -4.61 17.51 16.36
C ALA A 150 -4.84 16.87 17.74
N LEU A 151 -5.50 17.57 18.66
CA LEU A 151 -5.81 17.04 19.98
C LEU A 151 -6.78 15.84 19.90
N ALA A 152 -7.84 15.95 19.10
CA ALA A 152 -8.80 14.88 18.91
C ALA A 152 -8.19 13.62 18.28
N ALA A 153 -7.18 13.78 17.44
CA ALA A 153 -6.53 12.68 16.74
C ALA A 153 -5.73 11.72 17.64
N PHE A 154 -5.40 12.12 18.88
CA PHE A 154 -4.75 11.22 19.85
C PHE A 154 -5.68 10.14 20.38
N ASP A 155 -7.00 10.39 20.39
CA ASP A 155 -8.00 9.53 21.02
C ASP A 155 -8.76 8.67 20.02
N THR A 156 -8.38 8.70 18.72
CA THR A 156 -9.09 7.97 17.68
C THR A 156 -8.15 7.31 16.67
N THR A 157 -8.64 6.28 16.00
CA THR A 157 -8.07 5.74 14.76
C THR A 157 -8.96 6.03 13.56
N ALA A 158 -10.12 6.66 13.76
CA ALA A 158 -10.95 7.16 12.69
C ALA A 158 -10.45 8.53 12.21
N TYR A 159 -10.48 8.77 10.91
CA TYR A 159 -10.10 10.05 10.33
C TYR A 159 -11.01 10.42 9.17
N SER A 160 -11.27 11.71 9.02
CA SER A 160 -12.02 12.22 7.88
C SER A 160 -11.08 12.46 6.69
N PRO A 161 -11.47 12.04 5.48
CA PRO A 161 -10.68 12.30 4.28
C PRO A 161 -10.53 13.79 3.95
N GLU A 162 -11.33 14.65 4.52
CA GLU A 162 -11.21 16.13 4.36
C GLU A 162 -9.85 16.66 4.85
N PHE A 163 -9.24 15.97 5.80
CA PHE A 163 -7.88 16.25 6.30
C PHE A 163 -6.81 15.37 5.66
N SER A 164 -7.21 14.44 4.83
CA SER A 164 -6.31 13.52 4.15
C SER A 164 -6.26 13.93 2.69
N THR A 165 -5.06 14.04 2.17
CA THR A 165 -4.85 14.08 0.74
C THR A 165 -5.65 12.93 0.11
N PRO A 166 -6.54 13.15 -0.88
CA PRO A 166 -7.06 12.04 -1.65
C PRO A 166 -5.89 11.15 -2.03
N LEU A 167 -6.00 9.84 -1.78
CA LEU A 167 -5.00 8.89 -2.24
C LEU A 167 -4.81 9.15 -3.72
N GLU A 168 -3.61 9.59 -4.10
CA GLU A 168 -3.31 10.03 -5.46
C GLU A 168 -3.92 9.04 -6.46
N GLN A 169 -4.86 9.55 -7.24
CA GLN A 169 -5.45 8.96 -8.42
C GLN A 169 -5.88 7.48 -8.26
N GLY A 170 -7.14 7.28 -7.93
CA GLY A 170 -7.79 6.05 -8.21
C GLY A 170 -8.67 5.43 -7.14
N GLY A 171 -8.70 5.95 -5.94
CA GLY A 171 -9.75 5.57 -4.99
C GLY A 171 -11.10 6.21 -5.36
N PRO A 172 -12.24 5.60 -5.02
CA PRO A 172 -13.51 6.30 -5.12
C PRO A 172 -13.38 7.61 -4.34
N PRO A 173 -13.97 8.72 -4.84
CA PRO A 173 -14.00 9.95 -4.08
C PRO A 173 -14.57 9.63 -2.70
N PRO A 174 -13.99 10.18 -1.62
CA PRO A 174 -14.53 9.96 -0.30
C PRO A 174 -16.01 10.33 -0.34
N ARG A 175 -16.86 9.37 0.02
CA ARG A 175 -18.28 9.69 0.20
C ARG A 175 -18.34 10.67 1.36
N LEU A 176 -18.89 11.85 1.13
CA LEU A 176 -19.10 12.86 2.15
C LEU A 176 -19.62 12.16 3.44
N GLY A 177 -18.88 12.30 4.55
CA GLY A 177 -19.27 11.72 5.83
C GLY A 177 -18.80 10.29 6.12
N LEU A 178 -17.93 9.68 5.29
CA LEU A 178 -17.33 8.40 5.64
C LEU A 178 -16.07 8.63 6.48
N GLU A 179 -16.10 8.20 7.73
CA GLU A 179 -14.90 8.05 8.53
C GLU A 179 -14.07 6.89 7.96
N MET A 180 -12.81 7.16 7.68
CA MET A 180 -11.85 6.14 7.25
C MET A 180 -11.06 5.67 8.46
N ARG A 181 -10.56 4.44 8.40
CA ARG A 181 -9.80 3.84 9.48
C ARG A 181 -8.30 4.01 9.23
N ALA A 182 -7.57 4.29 10.30
CA ALA A 182 -6.12 4.19 10.34
C ALA A 182 -5.69 3.02 11.22
N ASP A 183 -4.53 2.48 10.97
CA ASP A 183 -4.00 1.32 11.65
C ASP A 183 -2.79 1.69 12.50
N ARG A 184 -2.73 1.13 13.71
CA ARG A 184 -1.56 1.27 14.58
C ARG A 184 -0.56 0.16 14.29
N LEU A 185 0.73 0.51 14.28
CA LEU A 185 1.81 -0.44 13.98
C LEU A 185 1.78 -1.66 14.91
N GLU A 186 1.59 -1.43 16.19
CA GLU A 186 1.58 -2.49 17.20
C GLU A 186 0.42 -3.48 16.99
N ALA A 187 -0.79 -2.96 16.71
CA ALA A 187 -1.97 -3.77 16.46
C ALA A 187 -1.78 -4.66 15.21
N LEU A 188 -1.33 -4.09 14.10
CA LEU A 188 -1.07 -4.86 12.88
C LEU A 188 0.07 -5.87 13.06
N THR A 189 1.10 -5.53 13.83
CA THR A 189 2.18 -6.47 14.16
C THR A 189 1.65 -7.68 14.91
N ALA A 190 0.75 -7.47 15.88
CA ALA A 190 0.11 -8.55 16.63
C ALA A 190 -0.78 -9.41 15.72
N THR A 191 -1.60 -8.78 14.87
CA THR A 191 -2.44 -9.48 13.87
C THR A 191 -1.59 -10.33 12.94
N LEU A 192 -0.52 -9.77 12.35
CA LEU A 192 0.38 -10.49 11.46
C LEU A 192 1.04 -11.71 12.13
N ALA A 193 1.47 -11.57 13.39
CA ALA A 193 2.00 -12.69 14.15
C ALA A 193 0.95 -13.77 14.37
N GLY A 194 -0.27 -13.39 14.74
CA GLY A 194 -1.38 -14.31 15.00
C GLY A 194 -1.86 -15.11 13.80
N ILE A 195 -1.71 -14.58 12.58
CA ILE A 195 -2.12 -15.25 11.34
C ILE A 195 -1.00 -16.03 10.64
N GLY A 196 0.18 -16.15 11.26
CA GLY A 196 1.31 -16.90 10.70
C GLY A 196 2.06 -16.18 9.58
N ALA A 197 1.94 -14.86 9.50
CA ALA A 197 2.73 -14.01 8.61
C ALA A 197 3.41 -12.88 9.40
N PRO A 198 4.27 -13.20 10.40
CA PRO A 198 4.87 -12.22 11.28
C PRO A 198 5.56 -11.09 10.53
N LEU A 199 5.54 -9.90 11.12
CA LEU A 199 6.20 -8.72 10.57
C LEU A 199 7.71 -8.97 10.45
N TYR A 200 8.23 -8.83 9.23
CA TYR A 200 9.64 -8.98 8.91
C TYR A 200 10.36 -7.64 8.80
N ALA A 201 9.73 -6.68 8.13
CA ALA A 201 10.23 -5.33 7.96
C ALA A 201 9.07 -4.33 7.89
N TRP A 202 9.33 -3.07 8.24
CA TRP A 202 8.37 -1.99 8.03
C TRP A 202 9.07 -0.66 7.79
N TYR A 203 8.37 0.22 7.10
CA TYR A 203 8.86 1.53 6.67
C TYR A 203 7.80 2.60 6.91
N GLY A 204 8.26 3.82 7.20
CA GLY A 204 7.45 5.01 7.08
C GLY A 204 7.41 5.48 5.63
N VAL A 205 6.28 6.00 5.20
CA VAL A 205 6.10 6.58 3.86
C VAL A 205 5.45 7.95 4.00
N ARG A 206 6.00 8.97 3.34
CA ARG A 206 5.60 10.37 3.47
C ARG A 206 5.82 10.90 4.89
N VAL A 207 7.07 10.94 5.31
CA VAL A 207 7.48 11.53 6.61
C VAL A 207 7.42 13.05 6.53
N PHE A 208 7.96 13.64 5.46
CA PHE A 208 8.06 15.09 5.26
C PHE A 208 7.01 15.64 4.30
N THR A 209 6.47 14.81 3.42
CA THR A 209 5.58 15.24 2.33
C THR A 209 4.09 15.12 2.63
N ASP A 210 3.69 14.72 3.84
CA ASP A 210 2.25 14.58 4.17
C ASP A 210 1.50 15.92 4.19
N THR A 211 2.18 17.00 4.52
CA THR A 211 1.60 18.35 4.53
C THR A 211 1.61 19.06 3.18
N VAL A 212 2.30 18.48 2.18
CA VAL A 212 2.30 19.05 0.83
C VAL A 212 0.93 18.87 0.20
N PRO A 213 0.30 19.96 -0.31
CA PRO A 213 -1.01 19.86 -0.94
C PRO A 213 -1.07 18.87 -2.08
N ASP A 214 -2.23 18.22 -2.25
CA ASP A 214 -2.47 17.31 -3.36
C ASP A 214 -2.38 18.02 -4.70
N GLY A 215 -1.88 17.32 -5.70
CA GLY A 215 -1.68 17.89 -7.02
C GLY A 215 -0.46 18.81 -7.13
N THR A 216 0.25 19.08 -6.03
CA THR A 216 1.55 19.77 -6.11
C THR A 216 2.50 18.92 -6.94
N PRO A 217 2.99 19.43 -8.10
CA PRO A 217 3.93 18.68 -8.89
C PRO A 217 5.23 18.44 -8.09
N PRO A 218 5.89 17.32 -8.29
CA PRO A 218 7.21 17.11 -7.71
C PRO A 218 8.18 18.16 -8.21
N PRO A 219 9.32 18.39 -7.51
CA PRO A 219 10.36 19.28 -8.00
C PRO A 219 10.69 18.97 -9.46
N ALA A 220 10.77 20.02 -10.29
CA ALA A 220 11.07 19.88 -11.71
C ALA A 220 12.54 19.58 -11.96
N ALA A 221 13.43 20.01 -11.06
CA ALA A 221 14.86 19.73 -11.11
C ALA A 221 15.12 18.29 -10.62
N GLU A 222 15.84 17.52 -11.43
CA GLU A 222 16.10 16.08 -11.16
C GLU A 222 16.91 15.87 -9.87
N ASP A 223 17.83 16.75 -9.57
CA ASP A 223 18.64 16.74 -8.35
C ASP A 223 17.78 17.01 -7.09
N GLU A 224 16.86 17.96 -7.17
CA GLU A 224 15.91 18.24 -6.08
C GLU A 224 14.95 17.08 -5.85
N LEU A 225 14.40 16.49 -6.91
CA LEU A 225 13.55 15.30 -6.80
C LEU A 225 14.33 14.12 -6.19
N SER A 226 15.56 13.91 -6.64
CA SER A 226 16.44 12.87 -6.11
C SER A 226 16.73 13.09 -4.61
N ALA A 227 17.03 14.33 -4.21
CA ALA A 227 17.26 14.69 -2.81
C ALA A 227 16.01 14.47 -1.94
N LEU A 228 14.83 14.86 -2.44
CA LEU A 228 13.55 14.64 -1.76
C LEU A 228 13.30 13.14 -1.53
N LEU A 229 13.44 12.34 -2.59
CA LEU A 229 13.23 10.89 -2.49
C LEU A 229 14.25 10.24 -1.54
N ALA A 230 15.52 10.66 -1.57
CA ALA A 230 16.54 10.15 -0.67
C ALA A 230 16.27 10.55 0.80
N ALA A 231 15.80 11.77 1.05
CA ALA A 231 15.43 12.22 2.39
C ALA A 231 14.24 11.42 2.94
N GLU A 232 13.18 11.27 2.16
CA GLU A 232 12.00 10.47 2.53
C GLU A 232 12.36 9.01 2.76
N GLU A 233 13.16 8.41 1.89
CA GLU A 233 13.61 7.02 2.02
C GLU A 233 14.41 6.80 3.29
N ARG A 234 15.35 7.70 3.60
CA ARG A 234 16.16 7.64 4.81
C ARG A 234 15.30 7.84 6.06
N ALA A 235 14.40 8.84 6.07
CA ALA A 235 13.48 9.07 7.19
C ALA A 235 12.55 7.88 7.41
N GLY A 236 12.02 7.29 6.32
CA GLY A 236 11.15 6.12 6.35
C GLY A 236 11.79 4.84 6.90
N ARG A 237 13.12 4.82 7.08
CA ARG A 237 13.88 3.69 7.65
C ARG A 237 14.44 3.97 9.04
N THR A 238 14.41 5.23 9.50
CA THR A 238 15.14 5.68 10.69
C THR A 238 14.19 6.08 11.80
N ASP A 239 14.32 5.46 12.99
CA ASP A 239 13.63 5.92 14.19
C ASP A 239 14.27 7.23 14.72
N PRO A 240 13.49 8.19 15.21
CA PRO A 240 12.03 8.14 15.39
C PRO A 240 11.23 8.56 14.15
N TYR A 241 11.86 9.02 13.07
CA TYR A 241 11.19 9.64 11.91
C TYR A 241 10.13 8.75 11.28
N ARG A 242 10.42 7.46 11.04
CA ARG A 242 9.46 6.55 10.41
C ARG A 242 8.18 6.35 11.20
N ARG A 243 8.19 6.58 12.53
CA ARG A 243 7.02 6.43 13.39
C ARG A 243 5.98 7.52 13.18
N VAL A 244 6.40 8.70 12.72
CA VAL A 244 5.51 9.84 12.46
C VAL A 244 5.17 10.00 10.97
N ALA A 245 5.52 9.03 10.15
CA ALA A 245 5.14 9.01 8.74
C ALA A 245 3.63 8.94 8.56
N ALA A 246 3.13 9.52 7.47
CA ALA A 246 1.70 9.49 7.13
C ALA A 246 1.16 8.08 6.90
N LEU A 247 1.97 7.23 6.30
CA LEU A 247 1.63 5.85 5.99
C LEU A 247 2.68 4.89 6.54
N LEU A 248 2.24 3.68 6.82
CA LEU A 248 3.10 2.55 7.16
C LEU A 248 3.07 1.54 6.01
N HIS A 249 4.26 1.13 5.56
CA HIS A 249 4.42 -0.01 4.67
C HIS A 249 4.97 -1.18 5.48
N LEU A 250 4.15 -2.20 5.68
CA LEU A 250 4.48 -3.38 6.47
C LEU A 250 4.71 -4.58 5.55
N CYS A 251 5.77 -5.31 5.82
CA CYS A 251 6.14 -6.52 5.10
C CYS A 251 6.12 -7.70 6.05
N GLY A 252 5.12 -8.56 5.93
CA GLY A 252 5.01 -9.82 6.68
C GLY A 252 5.50 -10.99 5.84
N VAL A 253 5.92 -12.06 6.49
CA VAL A 253 6.41 -13.27 5.81
C VAL A 253 5.71 -14.49 6.35
N ARG A 254 5.08 -15.26 5.45
CA ARG A 254 4.44 -16.50 5.83
C ARG A 254 5.48 -17.56 6.23
N GLY A 255 5.34 -18.10 7.46
CA GLY A 255 6.12 -19.25 7.93
C GLY A 255 5.80 -20.55 7.23
#